data_53c14fcda6067932088e4274d631ce38
#
_entry.id   53c14fcda6067932088e4274d631ce38
#
_cell.length_a   1.000
_cell.length_b   1.000
_cell.length_c   1.000
_cell.angle_alpha   90.00
_cell.angle_beta   90.00
_cell.angle_gamma   90.00
#
_symmetry.space_group_name_H-M   'P 1'
#
loop_
_entity.id
_entity.type
_entity.pdbx_description
1 polymer ?
#
loop_
_entity_poly.entity_id
_entity_poly.type
_entity_poly.pdbx_seq_one_letter_code
_entity_poly.pdbx_strand_id
1 'polypeptide(L)'
;MKNQMTGFKGWMMNRGISGLIGALALLSVGGQSHAAVPSSLPNGTYLYGESDQPNQAGATYFVFDVKEGEVKGAVYSPNSNFDCAYGRFENDQLSLNIISTYEKTVNPFAIALDRTSLVASSTNAPMIQVGLRGLKSVGTLSDLDRRILATCNAPKSVK
;
A
#
# COMPACT_ATOMS: atom_id res chain seq x y z
N MET A 1 -12.58 29.00 -52.33
CA MET A 1 -11.34 29.18 -53.13
C MET A 1 -10.49 27.95 -52.84
N LYS A 2 -10.54 26.93 -53.73
CA LYS A 2 -9.57 26.63 -54.80
C LYS A 2 -8.15 26.58 -54.21
N ASN A 3 -7.34 25.55 -54.35
CA ASN A 3 -7.12 24.50 -55.34
C ASN A 3 -6.04 23.55 -54.81
N GLN A 4 -6.12 22.32 -55.18
CA GLN A 4 -5.42 21.47 -56.19
C GLN A 4 -4.19 20.78 -55.58
N MET A 5 -4.22 19.45 -55.37
CA MET A 5 -3.92 18.38 -56.35
C MET A 5 -2.59 18.52 -57.12
N THR A 6 -1.73 17.53 -56.87
CA THR A 6 -0.96 16.71 -57.83
C THR A 6 0.01 15.88 -57.04
N GLY A 7 0.09 14.57 -57.00
CA GLY A 7 0.05 13.62 -58.11
C GLY A 7 1.44 13.43 -58.70
N PHE A 8 2.22 12.47 -58.16
CA PHE A 8 3.31 11.93 -58.96
C PHE A 8 3.40 10.42 -58.86
N LYS A 9 3.22 9.88 -60.01
CA LYS A 9 3.08 8.47 -60.34
C LYS A 9 4.43 7.92 -60.80
N GLY A 10 4.80 6.77 -60.26
CA GLY A 10 5.51 5.72 -60.97
C GLY A 10 6.97 5.90 -61.33
N TRP A 11 7.76 4.98 -60.97
CA TRP A 11 8.60 4.24 -61.92
C TRP A 11 8.99 2.87 -61.35
N MET A 12 8.75 1.91 -62.15
CA MET A 12 9.17 0.51 -62.02
C MET A 12 10.61 0.31 -62.52
N MET A 13 11.10 -0.90 -62.14
CA MET A 13 12.22 -1.69 -62.73
C MET A 13 13.59 -1.38 -62.12
N ASN A 14 14.42 -2.33 -61.74
CA ASN A 14 14.65 -3.70 -62.23
C ASN A 14 15.75 -4.39 -61.41
N ARG A 15 15.57 -5.67 -61.11
CA ARG A 15 16.55 -6.74 -61.07
C ARG A 15 17.94 -6.53 -60.43
N GLY A 16 18.22 -7.37 -59.40
CA GLY A 16 19.58 -7.69 -58.98
C GLY A 16 19.56 -8.70 -57.86
N ILE A 17 19.70 -9.97 -58.21
CA ILE A 17 19.88 -11.12 -57.33
C ILE A 17 21.28 -11.03 -56.73
N SER A 18 21.43 -11.13 -55.43
CA SER A 18 22.55 -11.83 -54.77
C SER A 18 22.32 -11.89 -53.29
N GLY A 19 22.37 -13.12 -52.77
CA GLY A 19 22.12 -13.46 -51.36
C GLY A 19 23.17 -12.89 -50.42
N LEU A 20 22.68 -12.54 -49.25
CA LEU A 20 23.49 -12.52 -48.04
C LEU A 20 22.58 -12.88 -46.87
N ILE A 21 22.91 -13.98 -46.29
CA ILE A 21 22.32 -14.49 -45.05
C ILE A 21 22.59 -13.48 -43.94
N GLY A 22 21.63 -12.61 -43.66
CA GLY A 22 21.65 -11.71 -42.52
C GLY A 22 21.13 -12.44 -41.28
N ALA A 23 21.99 -12.74 -40.34
CA ALA A 23 21.64 -13.27 -39.04
C ALA A 23 20.69 -12.28 -38.36
N LEU A 24 19.45 -12.72 -38.12
CA LEU A 24 18.50 -12.01 -37.24
C LEU A 24 19.03 -12.13 -35.80
N ALA A 25 19.75 -11.14 -35.34
CA ALA A 25 20.03 -10.97 -33.92
C ALA A 25 18.72 -10.58 -33.24
N LEU A 26 18.05 -11.57 -32.61
CA LEU A 26 16.95 -11.32 -31.68
C LEU A 26 17.53 -10.61 -30.47
N LEU A 27 17.44 -9.30 -30.44
CA LEU A 27 17.64 -8.49 -29.23
C LEU A 27 16.49 -8.84 -28.29
N SER A 28 16.71 -9.83 -27.44
CA SER A 28 15.86 -10.05 -26.26
C SER A 28 16.03 -8.85 -25.34
N VAL A 29 15.12 -7.89 -25.44
CA VAL A 29 14.96 -6.84 -24.43
C VAL A 29 14.52 -7.56 -23.17
N GLY A 30 15.49 -7.88 -22.31
CA GLY A 30 15.24 -8.36 -20.97
C GLY A 30 14.49 -7.30 -20.20
N GLY A 31 13.17 -7.42 -20.14
CA GLY A 31 12.33 -6.58 -19.28
C GLY A 31 12.76 -6.76 -17.84
N GLN A 32 13.45 -5.78 -17.27
CA GLN A 32 13.73 -5.76 -15.85
C GLN A 32 12.39 -5.54 -15.14
N SER A 33 11.85 -6.62 -14.58
CA SER A 33 10.70 -6.54 -13.68
C SER A 33 11.14 -5.82 -12.42
N HIS A 34 10.95 -4.51 -12.37
CA HIS A 34 11.06 -3.77 -11.12
C HIS A 34 9.93 -4.24 -10.22
N ALA A 35 10.27 -4.90 -9.12
CA ALA A 35 9.29 -5.22 -8.09
C ALA A 35 8.65 -3.90 -7.63
N ALA A 36 7.33 -3.80 -7.80
CA ALA A 36 6.61 -2.62 -7.34
C ALA A 36 6.76 -2.51 -5.82
N VAL A 37 7.16 -1.33 -5.34
CA VAL A 37 7.24 -1.06 -3.91
C VAL A 37 5.82 -1.05 -3.34
N PRO A 38 5.51 -1.89 -2.32
CA PRO A 38 4.17 -1.90 -1.75
C PRO A 38 3.77 -0.51 -1.22
N SER A 39 2.59 -0.05 -1.60
CA SER A 39 2.03 1.24 -1.16
C SER A 39 1.16 1.12 0.09
N SER A 40 1.00 -0.09 0.62
CA SER A 40 0.16 -0.40 1.79
C SER A 40 0.68 -1.63 2.53
N LEU A 41 0.18 -1.84 3.74
CA LEU A 41 0.26 -3.15 4.39
C LEU A 41 -0.63 -4.16 3.64
N PRO A 42 -0.25 -5.44 3.57
CA PRO A 42 -1.11 -6.50 3.05
C PRO A 42 -2.45 -6.58 3.80
N ASN A 43 -3.43 -7.26 3.20
CA ASN A 43 -4.67 -7.58 3.91
C ASN A 43 -4.37 -8.40 5.16
N GLY A 44 -4.95 -8.01 6.28
CA GLY A 44 -4.71 -8.66 7.58
C GLY A 44 -5.10 -7.80 8.77
N THR A 45 -4.92 -8.36 9.94
CA THR A 45 -5.15 -7.68 11.23
C THR A 45 -3.81 -7.34 11.87
N TYR A 46 -3.67 -6.13 12.37
CA TYR A 46 -2.42 -5.59 12.87
C TYR A 46 -2.60 -4.93 14.23
N LEU A 47 -1.53 -5.02 15.04
CA LEU A 47 -1.37 -4.24 16.26
C LEU A 47 -0.04 -3.50 16.19
N TYR A 48 -0.11 -2.18 16.22
CA TYR A 48 1.03 -1.29 16.32
C TYR A 48 0.95 -0.48 17.60
N GLY A 49 2.09 -0.11 18.17
CA GLY A 49 2.17 0.68 19.39
C GLY A 49 3.39 1.57 19.45
N GLU A 50 3.36 2.56 20.33
CA GLU A 50 4.55 3.33 20.71
C GLU A 50 5.57 2.44 21.42
N SER A 51 5.11 1.34 22.04
CA SER A 51 5.92 0.26 22.62
C SER A 51 5.79 -1.01 21.78
N ASP A 52 6.85 -1.81 21.70
CA ASP A 52 6.84 -3.17 21.14
C ASP A 52 6.29 -4.22 22.13
N GLN A 53 6.10 -3.83 23.38
CA GLN A 53 5.47 -4.66 24.42
C GLN A 53 3.98 -4.34 24.49
N PRO A 54 3.10 -5.36 24.53
CA PRO A 54 1.67 -5.15 24.71
C PRO A 54 1.33 -4.59 26.09
N ASN A 55 0.25 -3.84 26.18
CA ASN A 55 -0.32 -3.33 27.44
C ASN A 55 0.63 -2.48 28.31
N GLN A 56 1.59 -1.81 27.70
CA GLN A 56 2.49 -0.91 28.41
C GLN A 56 1.73 0.34 28.86
N ALA A 57 1.74 0.62 30.16
CA ALA A 57 1.09 1.82 30.70
C ALA A 57 1.70 3.10 30.09
N GLY A 58 0.84 4.01 29.65
CA GLY A 58 1.23 5.28 29.03
C GLY A 58 1.56 5.20 27.54
N ALA A 59 1.61 4.01 26.94
CA ALA A 59 1.77 3.85 25.50
C ALA A 59 0.42 3.85 24.78
N THR A 60 0.41 4.40 23.59
CA THR A 60 -0.74 4.36 22.67
C THR A 60 -0.60 3.18 21.71
N TYR A 61 -1.71 2.51 21.44
CA TYR A 61 -1.80 1.37 20.52
C TYR A 61 -2.84 1.63 19.45
N PHE A 62 -2.60 1.06 18.27
CA PHE A 62 -3.52 1.06 17.15
C PHE A 62 -3.73 -0.38 16.68
N VAL A 63 -4.92 -0.91 16.93
CA VAL A 63 -5.37 -2.21 16.41
C VAL A 63 -6.28 -2.00 15.23
N PHE A 64 -6.01 -2.67 14.09
CA PHE A 64 -6.76 -2.42 12.87
C PHE A 64 -6.73 -3.59 11.89
N ASP A 65 -7.76 -3.66 11.05
CA ASP A 65 -7.84 -4.51 9.88
C ASP A 65 -7.47 -3.70 8.63
N VAL A 66 -6.75 -4.34 7.71
CA VAL A 66 -6.51 -3.86 6.35
C VAL A 66 -7.25 -4.76 5.38
N LYS A 67 -8.06 -4.18 4.51
CA LYS A 67 -8.73 -4.87 3.42
C LYS A 67 -8.71 -3.97 2.18
N GLU A 68 -7.99 -4.43 1.14
CA GLU A 68 -7.89 -3.71 -0.14
C GLU A 68 -7.42 -2.25 0.02
N GLY A 69 -6.49 -2.01 0.95
CA GLY A 69 -5.97 -0.68 1.26
C GLY A 69 -6.85 0.16 2.17
N GLU A 70 -8.08 -0.26 2.47
CA GLU A 70 -8.92 0.34 3.48
C GLU A 70 -8.55 -0.16 4.88
N VAL A 71 -8.66 0.73 5.85
CA VAL A 71 -8.31 0.49 7.25
C VAL A 71 -9.49 0.79 8.15
N LYS A 72 -9.80 -0.15 9.05
CA LYS A 72 -10.78 0.02 10.13
C LYS A 72 -10.15 -0.48 11.41
N GLY A 73 -10.22 0.33 12.45
CA GLY A 73 -9.59 -0.04 13.70
C GLY A 73 -9.90 0.89 14.84
N ALA A 74 -9.06 0.84 15.86
CA ALA A 74 -9.19 1.66 17.05
C ALA A 74 -7.83 2.08 17.59
N VAL A 75 -7.77 3.30 18.09
CA VAL A 75 -6.66 3.83 18.88
C VAL A 75 -7.04 3.79 20.34
N TYR A 76 -6.16 3.29 21.19
CA TYR A 76 -6.41 3.17 22.63
C TYR A 76 -5.12 3.22 23.45
N SER A 77 -5.24 3.53 24.72
CA SER A 77 -4.19 3.29 25.74
C SER A 77 -4.71 2.29 26.76
N PRO A 78 -3.86 1.45 27.36
CA PRO A 78 -4.27 0.51 28.39
C PRO A 78 -4.98 1.21 29.54
N ASN A 79 -6.09 0.63 30.01
CA ASN A 79 -6.97 1.16 31.06
C ASN A 79 -7.68 2.48 30.69
N SER A 80 -7.75 2.83 29.41
CA SER A 80 -8.49 3.99 28.91
C SER A 80 -9.60 3.55 27.94
N ASN A 81 -10.43 4.49 27.52
CA ASN A 81 -11.35 4.28 26.40
C ASN A 81 -10.59 4.19 25.08
N PHE A 82 -11.29 3.74 24.06
CA PHE A 82 -10.76 3.68 22.71
C PHE A 82 -11.58 4.57 21.77
N ASP A 83 -10.92 5.06 20.72
CA ASP A 83 -11.52 5.82 19.65
C ASP A 83 -11.42 5.02 18.33
N CYS A 84 -12.53 4.88 17.62
CA CYS A 84 -12.52 4.18 16.34
C CYS A 84 -11.86 5.02 15.25
N ALA A 85 -11.07 4.37 14.42
CA ALA A 85 -10.35 5.00 13.33
C ALA A 85 -10.67 4.30 12.00
N TYR A 86 -10.93 5.09 10.96
CA TYR A 86 -11.27 4.63 9.62
C TYR A 86 -10.46 5.41 8.60
N GLY A 87 -9.94 4.73 7.59
CA GLY A 87 -9.14 5.41 6.58
C GLY A 87 -8.63 4.50 5.50
N ARG A 88 -7.55 4.92 4.84
CA ARG A 88 -6.92 4.17 3.76
C ARG A 88 -5.46 4.53 3.62
N PHE A 89 -4.74 3.64 2.95
CA PHE A 89 -3.39 3.93 2.49
C PHE A 89 -3.44 4.74 1.20
N GLU A 90 -2.80 5.91 1.21
CA GLU A 90 -2.68 6.80 0.05
C GLU A 90 -1.45 7.70 0.16
N ASN A 91 -0.82 8.03 -0.96
CA ASN A 91 0.29 8.98 -1.01
C ASN A 91 1.41 8.69 0.02
N ASP A 92 1.81 7.43 0.16
CA ASP A 92 2.85 6.98 1.09
C ASP A 92 2.56 7.23 2.58
N GLN A 93 1.30 7.31 2.91
CA GLN A 93 0.82 7.46 4.29
C GLN A 93 -0.45 6.64 4.52
N LEU A 94 -0.76 6.42 5.78
CA LEU A 94 -2.06 5.96 6.24
C LEU A 94 -2.85 7.19 6.69
N SER A 95 -3.85 7.57 5.91
CA SER A 95 -4.77 8.68 6.22
C SER A 95 -5.96 8.15 6.99
N LEU A 96 -6.22 8.70 8.18
CA LEU A 96 -7.24 8.25 9.12
C LEU A 96 -8.19 9.38 9.51
N ASN A 97 -9.41 9.01 9.81
CA ASN A 97 -10.37 9.79 10.57
C ASN A 97 -10.62 9.08 11.90
N ILE A 98 -10.19 9.69 12.99
CA ILE A 98 -10.35 9.17 14.35
C ILE A 98 -11.61 9.81 14.96
N ILE A 99 -12.56 8.98 15.39
CA ILE A 99 -13.84 9.44 15.95
C ILE A 99 -13.73 9.39 17.46
N SER A 100 -13.69 10.56 18.08
CA SER A 100 -13.66 10.66 19.54
C SER A 100 -14.90 10.02 20.16
N THR A 101 -14.66 9.09 21.08
CA THR A 101 -15.74 8.40 21.82
C THR A 101 -16.54 9.37 22.69
N TYR A 102 -15.91 10.40 23.22
CA TYR A 102 -16.55 11.39 24.08
C TYR A 102 -17.22 12.51 23.32
N GLU A 103 -16.46 13.20 22.48
CA GLU A 103 -16.91 14.41 21.81
C GLU A 103 -17.70 14.14 20.53
N LYS A 104 -17.63 12.90 20.02
CA LYS A 104 -18.20 12.50 18.72
C LYS A 104 -17.65 13.32 17.54
N THR A 105 -16.53 13.99 17.73
CA THR A 105 -15.82 14.73 16.69
C THR A 105 -15.01 13.79 15.81
N VAL A 106 -14.83 14.17 14.56
CA VAL A 106 -13.96 13.49 13.61
C VAL A 106 -12.64 14.24 13.51
N ASN A 107 -11.55 13.59 13.86
CA ASN A 107 -10.23 14.18 13.88
C ASN A 107 -9.37 13.52 12.78
N PRO A 108 -8.97 14.26 11.72
CA PRO A 108 -8.09 13.74 10.71
C PRO A 108 -6.69 13.51 11.28
N PHE A 109 -6.09 12.38 10.92
CA PHE A 109 -4.75 12.00 11.35
C PHE A 109 -4.03 11.27 10.22
N ALA A 110 -2.72 11.47 10.08
CA ALA A 110 -1.92 10.80 9.07
C ALA A 110 -0.65 10.21 9.67
N ILE A 111 -0.35 8.97 9.28
CA ILE A 111 0.88 8.26 9.67
C ILE A 111 1.67 7.96 8.40
N ALA A 112 2.87 8.51 8.28
CA ALA A 112 3.75 8.19 7.16
C ALA A 112 4.16 6.72 7.19
N LEU A 113 4.32 6.12 6.01
CA LEU A 113 4.84 4.77 5.91
C LEU A 113 6.35 4.74 6.11
N ASP A 114 6.81 3.70 6.78
CA ASP A 114 8.21 3.33 6.84
C ASP A 114 8.44 2.12 5.95
N ARG A 115 9.44 2.22 5.06
CA ARG A 115 9.79 1.16 4.13
C ARG A 115 11.19 0.70 4.42
N THR A 116 11.29 -0.45 5.05
CA THR A 116 12.58 -1.07 5.32
C THR A 116 12.83 -2.16 4.27
N SER A 117 13.92 -2.03 3.51
CA SER A 117 14.38 -3.10 2.65
C SER A 117 15.02 -4.18 3.51
N LEU A 118 14.36 -5.32 3.65
CA LEU A 118 15.00 -6.49 4.23
C LEU A 118 15.92 -7.12 3.20
N VAL A 119 17.21 -7.20 3.53
CA VAL A 119 18.20 -7.85 2.70
C VAL A 119 18.01 -9.36 2.78
N ALA A 120 17.66 -9.93 1.63
CA ALA A 120 17.88 -11.32 1.25
C ALA A 120 17.38 -12.43 2.17
N SER A 121 16.25 -12.93 1.87
CA SER A 121 15.96 -14.36 1.86
C SER A 121 16.75 -15.04 0.73
N SER A 122 17.00 -16.33 0.86
CA SER A 122 17.76 -17.20 -0.07
C SER A 122 17.27 -17.24 -1.54
N THR A 123 16.32 -16.41 -1.93
CA THR A 123 15.73 -16.32 -3.27
C THR A 123 16.10 -15.03 -4.02
N ASN A 124 17.12 -14.31 -3.60
CA ASN A 124 17.68 -13.13 -4.29
C ASN A 124 16.74 -11.96 -4.63
N ALA A 125 15.53 -11.94 -4.16
CA ALA A 125 14.64 -10.80 -4.32
C ALA A 125 14.59 -9.99 -3.01
N PRO A 126 14.89 -8.67 -3.02
CA PRO A 126 14.73 -7.84 -1.84
C PRO A 126 13.23 -7.77 -1.48
N MET A 127 12.90 -8.18 -0.26
CA MET A 127 11.56 -7.98 0.28
C MET A 127 11.50 -6.61 0.94
N ILE A 128 10.57 -5.78 0.51
CA ILE A 128 10.30 -4.48 1.14
C ILE A 128 9.21 -4.71 2.18
N GLN A 129 9.55 -4.46 3.44
CA GLN A 129 8.59 -4.45 4.52
C GLN A 129 8.06 -3.04 4.71
N VAL A 130 6.73 -2.91 4.75
CA VAL A 130 6.04 -1.66 5.05
C VAL A 130 5.67 -1.64 6.52
N GLY A 131 5.95 -0.55 7.20
CA GLY A 131 5.58 -0.27 8.58
C GLY A 131 4.92 1.10 8.72
N LEU A 132 4.49 1.43 9.92
CA LEU A 132 3.97 2.74 10.28
C LEU A 132 5.05 3.53 11.01
N ARG A 133 5.43 4.68 10.48
CA ARG A 133 6.52 5.49 11.05
C ARG A 133 6.20 5.93 12.48
N GLY A 134 7.16 5.70 13.37
CA GLY A 134 7.02 6.04 14.79
C GLY A 134 6.26 5.02 15.62
N LEU A 135 5.69 3.98 14.99
CA LEU A 135 5.02 2.88 15.68
C LEU A 135 5.77 1.57 15.43
N LYS A 136 5.70 0.68 16.41
CA LYS A 136 6.31 -0.65 16.37
C LYS A 136 5.23 -1.71 16.21
N SER A 137 5.48 -2.73 15.42
CA SER A 137 4.60 -3.89 15.32
C SER A 137 4.70 -4.70 16.61
N VAL A 138 3.56 -4.96 17.26
CA VAL A 138 3.50 -5.70 18.53
C VAL A 138 3.31 -7.21 18.32
N GLY A 139 2.93 -7.62 17.11
CA GLY A 139 2.81 -9.03 16.72
C GLY A 139 1.52 -9.68 17.17
N THR A 140 1.35 -10.02 18.45
CA THR A 140 0.21 -10.82 18.92
C THR A 140 -0.90 -9.97 19.49
N LEU A 141 -2.13 -10.16 18.98
CA LEU A 141 -3.33 -9.50 19.50
C LEU A 141 -3.82 -10.19 20.77
N SER A 142 -4.13 -9.40 21.79
CA SER A 142 -4.82 -9.85 23.00
C SER A 142 -6.34 -9.99 22.74
N ASP A 143 -7.06 -10.59 23.70
CA ASP A 143 -8.53 -10.63 23.65
C ASP A 143 -9.16 -9.25 23.77
N LEU A 144 -8.47 -8.32 24.44
CA LEU A 144 -8.90 -6.92 24.51
C LEU A 144 -8.84 -6.28 23.12
N ASP A 145 -7.73 -6.44 22.39
CA ASP A 145 -7.57 -5.91 21.03
C ASP A 145 -8.67 -6.41 20.11
N ARG A 146 -8.95 -7.71 20.15
CA ARG A 146 -10.02 -8.33 19.33
C ARG A 146 -11.39 -7.75 19.64
N ARG A 147 -11.71 -7.54 20.93
CA ARG A 147 -13.00 -6.94 21.33
C ARG A 147 -13.13 -5.48 20.89
N ILE A 148 -12.07 -4.70 21.07
CA ILE A 148 -12.03 -3.30 20.65
C ILE A 148 -12.22 -3.23 19.12
N LEU A 149 -11.46 -4.01 18.37
CA LEU A 149 -11.54 -4.07 16.93
C LEU A 149 -12.93 -4.49 16.43
N ALA A 150 -13.52 -5.52 17.03
CA ALA A 150 -14.86 -5.97 16.70
C ALA A 150 -15.91 -4.88 16.93
N THR A 151 -15.75 -4.06 17.98
CA THR A 151 -16.66 -2.94 18.27
C THR A 151 -16.60 -1.87 17.16
N CYS A 152 -15.40 -1.55 16.66
CA CYS A 152 -15.24 -0.55 15.59
C CYS A 152 -15.60 -1.10 14.21
N ASN A 153 -15.53 -2.40 14.01
CA ASN A 153 -15.94 -3.07 12.76
C ASN A 153 -17.45 -3.32 12.69
N ALA A 154 -18.17 -3.24 13.81
CA ALA A 154 -19.61 -3.44 13.82
C ALA A 154 -20.30 -2.40 12.94
N PRO A 155 -21.31 -2.80 12.13
CA PRO A 155 -22.08 -1.86 11.35
C PRO A 155 -22.75 -0.85 12.30
N LYS A 156 -22.57 0.45 12.02
CA LYS A 156 -23.26 1.49 12.81
C LYS A 156 -24.75 1.27 12.63
N SER A 157 -25.44 0.88 13.72
CA SER A 157 -26.90 0.87 13.73
C SER A 157 -27.36 2.33 13.56
N VAL A 158 -27.84 2.63 12.36
CA VAL A 158 -28.53 3.91 12.09
C VAL A 158 -29.84 3.85 12.89
N LYS A 159 -29.92 4.62 13.99
CA LYS A 159 -31.16 4.93 14.67
C LYS A 159 -31.77 6.17 14.03
#